data_5a9d80e5f7a3f6dccc089ff83e37097f
#
_entry.id   5a9d80e5f7a3f6dccc089ff83e37097f
#
_cell.length_a   1.000
_cell.length_b   1.000
_cell.length_c   1.000
_cell.angle_alpha   90.00
_cell.angle_beta   90.00
_cell.angle_gamma   90.00
#
_symmetry.space_group_name_H-M   'P 1'
#
loop_
_entity.id
_entity.type
_entity.pdbx_description
1 polymer ?
#
loop_
_entity_poly.entity_id
_entity_poly.type
_entity_poly.pdbx_seq_one_letter_code
_entity_poly.pdbx_strand_id
1 'polypeptide(L)'
;DVLQVENLGVAAYYKPAKMLRMLRNVVLGPERFDGAFKEYIRRWAYKHPTPWDFFRTMENVAGEDLAWFWRGWIFNNWKLDQAVTNVSYNKGLPANGAIVTLENREKMVMPVEVQIKEKNGNQQLLNLPAEIWQRSNEYRLKVNSTSEITEVIIDPDKKLPEWDRTNNVWRAK
;
A
#
# COMPACT_ATOMS: atom_id res chain seq x y z
N ASP A 1 -4.62 0.85 28.00
CA ASP A 1 -5.50 1.71 28.79
C ASP A 1 -5.48 3.12 28.21
N VAL A 2 -6.66 3.69 27.96
CA VAL A 2 -6.83 5.04 27.37
C VAL A 2 -6.13 6.11 28.22
N LEU A 3 -6.05 5.92 29.52
CA LEU A 3 -5.41 6.84 30.47
C LEU A 3 -3.87 6.83 30.40
N GLN A 4 -3.27 5.84 29.73
CA GLN A 4 -1.81 5.68 29.62
C GLN A 4 -1.26 6.07 28.25
N VAL A 5 -2.11 6.55 27.33
CA VAL A 5 -1.69 6.94 25.97
C VAL A 5 -1.23 8.40 25.98
N GLU A 6 0.08 8.63 25.81
CA GLU A 6 0.68 9.96 25.78
C GLU A 6 0.12 10.86 24.66
N ASN A 7 -0.26 10.26 23.52
CA ASN A 7 -0.76 10.96 22.33
C ASN A 7 -2.16 10.48 21.92
N LEU A 8 -3.14 10.60 22.83
CA LEU A 8 -4.50 10.13 22.60
C LEU A 8 -5.11 10.69 21.30
N GLY A 9 -4.91 11.97 20.99
CA GLY A 9 -5.41 12.58 19.77
C GLY A 9 -4.88 11.91 18.51
N VAL A 10 -3.59 11.57 18.48
CA VAL A 10 -2.98 10.85 17.35
C VAL A 10 -3.50 9.43 17.26
N ALA A 11 -3.54 8.70 18.37
CA ALA A 11 -3.93 7.30 18.39
C ALA A 11 -5.43 7.09 18.13
N ALA A 12 -6.29 7.94 18.69
CA ALA A 12 -7.74 7.77 18.62
C ALA A 12 -8.41 8.46 17.42
N TYR A 13 -7.78 9.47 16.81
CA TYR A 13 -8.38 10.25 15.72
C TYR A 13 -7.53 10.24 14.46
N TYR A 14 -6.29 10.73 14.50
CA TYR A 14 -5.50 10.91 13.28
C TYR A 14 -5.10 9.58 12.62
N LYS A 15 -4.62 8.61 13.42
CA LYS A 15 -4.24 7.28 12.88
C LYS A 15 -5.44 6.52 12.31
N PRO A 16 -6.58 6.40 13.01
CA PRO A 16 -7.78 5.78 12.44
C PRO A 16 -8.32 6.50 11.20
N ALA A 17 -8.34 7.83 11.19
CA ALA A 17 -8.77 8.59 10.02
C ALA A 17 -7.87 8.32 8.81
N LYS A 18 -6.54 8.31 8.99
CA LYS A 18 -5.60 7.95 7.93
C LYS A 18 -5.80 6.51 7.47
N MET A 19 -5.96 5.58 8.41
CA MET A 19 -6.25 4.16 8.12
C MET A 19 -7.50 4.01 7.25
N LEU A 20 -8.61 4.61 7.63
CA LEU A 20 -9.86 4.52 6.86
C LEU A 20 -9.71 5.14 5.45
N ARG A 21 -8.98 6.24 5.33
CA ARG A 21 -8.66 6.81 4.01
C ARG A 21 -7.80 5.87 3.16
N MET A 22 -6.84 5.17 3.75
CA MET A 22 -6.04 4.17 3.03
C MET A 22 -6.89 2.99 2.61
N LEU A 23 -7.72 2.47 3.52
CA LEU A 23 -8.64 1.38 3.19
C LEU A 23 -9.59 1.75 2.04
N ARG A 24 -10.15 2.97 2.08
CA ARG A 24 -11.07 3.47 1.07
C ARG A 24 -10.41 3.74 -0.28
N ASN A 25 -9.27 4.45 -0.28
CA ASN A 25 -8.72 5.01 -1.52
C ASN A 25 -7.64 4.15 -2.16
N VAL A 26 -7.01 3.24 -1.41
CA VAL A 26 -5.85 2.45 -1.88
C VAL A 26 -6.17 0.96 -1.91
N VAL A 27 -6.89 0.43 -0.91
CA VAL A 27 -7.12 -1.01 -0.79
C VAL A 27 -8.41 -1.43 -1.47
N LEU A 28 -9.56 -0.93 -1.01
CA LEU A 28 -10.88 -1.39 -1.49
C LEU A 28 -11.41 -0.61 -2.69
N GLY A 29 -11.03 0.65 -2.82
CA GLY A 29 -11.70 1.61 -3.69
C GLY A 29 -12.97 2.20 -3.04
N PRO A 30 -13.39 3.41 -3.49
CA PRO A 30 -14.51 4.13 -2.88
C PRO A 30 -15.81 3.36 -2.88
N GLU A 31 -16.15 2.70 -3.96
CA GLU A 31 -17.44 1.99 -4.11
C GLU A 31 -17.60 0.86 -3.09
N ARG A 32 -16.60 -0.02 -2.99
CA ARG A 32 -16.63 -1.16 -2.05
C ARG A 32 -16.58 -0.69 -0.60
N PHE A 33 -15.71 0.27 -0.30
CA PHE A 33 -15.58 0.82 1.04
C PHE A 33 -16.86 1.53 1.49
N ASP A 34 -17.41 2.43 0.67
CA ASP A 34 -18.59 3.21 1.04
C ASP A 34 -19.81 2.32 1.23
N GLY A 35 -19.97 1.27 0.41
CA GLY A 35 -21.00 0.23 0.60
C GLY A 35 -20.86 -0.52 1.92
N ALA A 36 -19.65 -0.97 2.25
CA ALA A 36 -19.36 -1.68 3.49
C ALA A 36 -19.53 -0.79 4.72
N PHE A 37 -19.11 0.47 4.64
CA PHE A 37 -19.27 1.43 5.73
C PHE A 37 -20.72 1.81 5.98
N LYS A 38 -21.51 2.00 4.94
CA LYS A 38 -22.98 2.19 5.05
C LYS A 38 -23.65 1.02 5.76
N GLU A 39 -23.28 -0.21 5.38
CA GLU A 39 -23.82 -1.42 6.01
C GLU A 39 -23.40 -1.54 7.47
N TYR A 40 -22.16 -1.15 7.82
CA TYR A 40 -21.74 -1.08 9.21
C TYR A 40 -22.62 -0.12 10.02
N ILE A 41 -22.85 1.09 9.52
CA ILE A 41 -23.75 2.06 10.19
C ILE A 41 -25.16 1.50 10.33
N ARG A 42 -25.72 0.88 9.28
CA ARG A 42 -27.06 0.27 9.32
C ARG A 42 -27.18 -0.81 10.38
N ARG A 43 -26.17 -1.66 10.56
CA ARG A 43 -26.20 -2.76 11.53
C ARG A 43 -26.03 -2.27 12.97
N TRP A 44 -25.19 -1.27 13.17
CA TRP A 44 -24.68 -0.91 14.49
C TRP A 44 -25.11 0.46 15.02
N ALA A 45 -25.84 1.26 14.24
CA ALA A 45 -26.40 2.52 14.72
C ALA A 45 -27.21 2.31 16.02
N TYR A 46 -26.95 3.16 17.00
CA TYR A 46 -27.55 3.11 18.35
C TYR A 46 -27.23 1.85 19.18
N LYS A 47 -26.22 1.08 18.77
CA LYS A 47 -25.71 -0.09 19.50
C LYS A 47 -24.27 0.16 19.95
N HIS A 48 -23.69 -0.80 20.65
CA HIS A 48 -22.32 -0.72 21.17
C HIS A 48 -21.43 -1.76 20.48
N PRO A 49 -20.98 -1.53 19.22
CA PRO A 49 -20.11 -2.47 18.52
C PRO A 49 -18.72 -2.54 19.13
N THR A 50 -18.13 -3.69 19.04
CA THR A 50 -16.70 -3.89 19.27
C THR A 50 -15.91 -3.57 17.99
N PRO A 51 -14.57 -3.38 18.07
CA PRO A 51 -13.74 -3.27 16.86
C PRO A 51 -13.89 -4.46 15.90
N TRP A 52 -14.10 -5.66 16.44
CA TRP A 52 -14.31 -6.89 15.65
C TRP A 52 -15.58 -6.85 14.81
N ASP A 53 -16.64 -6.21 15.31
CA ASP A 53 -17.88 -6.04 14.56
C ASP A 53 -17.67 -5.12 13.35
N PHE A 54 -16.82 -4.11 13.48
CA PHE A 54 -16.41 -3.28 12.37
C PHE A 54 -15.58 -4.08 11.34
N PHE A 55 -14.53 -4.77 11.77
CA PHE A 55 -13.65 -5.53 10.87
C PHE A 55 -14.43 -6.58 10.08
N ARG A 56 -15.22 -7.40 10.77
CA ARG A 56 -16.05 -8.43 10.13
C ARG A 56 -17.08 -7.85 9.18
N THR A 57 -17.67 -6.70 9.50
CA THR A 57 -18.65 -6.07 8.59
C THR A 57 -17.96 -5.59 7.34
N MET A 58 -16.81 -4.92 7.46
CA MET A 58 -16.04 -4.45 6.31
C MET A 58 -15.61 -5.60 5.41
N GLU A 59 -15.02 -6.66 5.98
CA GLU A 59 -14.59 -7.85 5.23
C GLU A 59 -15.76 -8.57 4.55
N ASN A 60 -16.84 -8.79 5.28
CA ASN A 60 -18.02 -9.50 4.76
C ASN A 60 -18.68 -8.78 3.58
N VAL A 61 -18.83 -7.45 3.67
CA VAL A 61 -19.51 -6.67 2.63
C VAL A 61 -18.56 -6.36 1.46
N ALA A 62 -17.29 -6.08 1.74
CA ALA A 62 -16.31 -5.86 0.69
C ALA A 62 -15.88 -7.16 -0.03
N GLY A 63 -16.17 -8.34 0.58
CA GLY A 63 -15.80 -9.63 0.01
C GLY A 63 -14.29 -9.87 -0.05
N GLU A 64 -13.55 -9.39 0.95
CA GLU A 64 -12.08 -9.46 0.98
C GLU A 64 -11.57 -9.67 2.40
N ASP A 65 -10.55 -10.53 2.56
CA ASP A 65 -9.85 -10.71 3.84
C ASP A 65 -8.89 -9.52 4.06
N LEU A 66 -9.16 -8.76 5.11
CA LEU A 66 -8.39 -7.58 5.51
C LEU A 66 -7.55 -7.81 6.77
N ALA A 67 -7.38 -9.05 7.22
CA ALA A 67 -6.63 -9.36 8.44
C ALA A 67 -5.20 -8.81 8.41
N TRP A 68 -4.55 -8.84 7.25
CA TRP A 68 -3.22 -8.24 7.03
C TRP A 68 -3.22 -6.73 7.27
N PHE A 69 -4.29 -6.04 6.83
CA PHE A 69 -4.44 -4.59 6.98
C PHE A 69 -4.66 -4.21 8.44
N TRP A 70 -5.61 -4.89 9.13
CA TRP A 70 -5.88 -4.64 10.55
C TRP A 70 -4.65 -4.91 11.41
N ARG A 71 -3.88 -5.95 11.09
CA ARG A 71 -2.65 -6.29 11.81
C ARG A 71 -1.65 -5.13 11.80
N GLY A 72 -1.42 -4.51 10.65
CA GLY A 72 -0.48 -3.38 10.52
C GLY A 72 -1.00 -2.11 11.17
N TRP A 73 -2.27 -1.77 10.92
CA TRP A 73 -2.81 -0.48 11.31
C TRP A 73 -3.31 -0.42 12.75
N ILE A 74 -3.91 -1.49 13.27
CA ILE A 74 -4.59 -1.49 14.57
C ILE A 74 -3.76 -2.22 15.63
N PHE A 75 -3.28 -3.42 15.33
CA PHE A 75 -2.69 -4.29 16.33
C PHE A 75 -1.18 -4.09 16.52
N ASN A 76 -0.54 -3.30 15.68
CA ASN A 76 0.89 -3.04 15.74
C ASN A 76 1.24 -1.58 15.48
N ASN A 77 2.49 -1.22 15.85
CA ASN A 77 3.11 0.08 15.55
C ASN A 77 4.08 -0.03 14.37
N TRP A 78 3.69 -0.79 13.34
CA TRP A 78 4.54 -1.02 12.18
C TRP A 78 4.61 0.23 11.30
N LYS A 79 5.76 0.42 10.68
CA LYS A 79 6.02 1.45 9.69
C LYS A 79 5.88 0.86 8.29
N LEU A 80 5.54 1.70 7.33
CA LEU A 80 5.59 1.42 5.91
C LEU A 80 6.86 2.04 5.32
N ASP A 81 7.65 1.25 4.61
CA ASP A 81 8.87 1.71 3.94
C ASP A 81 9.11 0.81 2.72
N GLN A 82 8.63 1.26 1.56
CA GLN A 82 8.74 0.57 0.28
C GLN A 82 9.83 1.22 -0.56
N ALA A 83 10.76 0.43 -1.08
CA ALA A 83 11.93 0.91 -1.80
C ALA A 83 12.06 0.32 -3.20
N VAL A 84 12.64 1.08 -4.12
CA VAL A 84 13.19 0.56 -5.39
C VAL A 84 14.68 0.34 -5.20
N THR A 85 15.11 -0.92 -5.21
CA THR A 85 16.51 -1.27 -4.90
C THR A 85 17.36 -1.50 -6.14
N ASN A 86 16.77 -1.99 -7.23
CA ASN A 86 17.53 -2.31 -8.44
C ASN A 86 16.66 -2.30 -9.70
N VAL A 87 17.29 -1.98 -10.83
CA VAL A 87 16.76 -2.16 -12.18
C VAL A 87 17.80 -2.90 -13.01
N SER A 88 17.43 -4.03 -13.61
CA SER A 88 18.28 -4.82 -14.48
C SER A 88 17.53 -5.22 -15.75
N TYR A 89 18.27 -5.38 -16.86
CA TYR A 89 17.68 -5.72 -18.15
C TYR A 89 17.88 -7.18 -18.51
N ASN A 90 16.90 -7.76 -19.18
CA ASN A 90 16.99 -9.13 -19.66
C ASN A 90 18.12 -9.24 -20.72
N LYS A 91 19.07 -10.14 -20.47
CA LYS A 91 20.28 -10.29 -21.29
C LYS A 91 21.09 -8.98 -21.47
N GLY A 92 20.95 -8.04 -20.54
CA GLY A 92 21.65 -6.76 -20.57
C GLY A 92 21.13 -5.74 -21.58
N LEU A 93 20.01 -6.02 -22.25
CA LEU A 93 19.45 -5.15 -23.30
C LEU A 93 18.10 -4.57 -22.87
N PRO A 94 17.95 -3.23 -22.82
CA PRO A 94 16.70 -2.57 -22.44
C PRO A 94 15.49 -3.00 -23.28
N ALA A 95 15.66 -3.23 -24.56
CA ALA A 95 14.59 -3.66 -25.48
C ALA A 95 14.06 -5.09 -25.20
N ASN A 96 14.74 -5.88 -24.37
CA ASN A 96 14.32 -7.24 -24.00
C ASN A 96 13.46 -7.26 -22.73
N GLY A 97 13.08 -6.11 -22.20
CA GLY A 97 12.40 -5.96 -20.94
C GLY A 97 13.36 -5.85 -19.75
N ALA A 98 12.81 -5.46 -18.62
CA ALA A 98 13.54 -5.22 -17.39
C ALA A 98 12.94 -5.98 -16.19
N ILE A 99 13.75 -6.10 -15.14
CA ILE A 99 13.32 -6.52 -13.81
C ILE A 99 13.59 -5.35 -12.87
N VAL A 100 12.55 -4.83 -12.28
CA VAL A 100 12.61 -3.84 -11.21
C VAL A 100 12.46 -4.59 -9.88
N THR A 101 13.44 -4.44 -9.01
CA THR A 101 13.41 -5.04 -7.68
C THR A 101 12.83 -4.04 -6.69
N LEU A 102 11.73 -4.42 -6.07
CA LEU A 102 11.04 -3.69 -5.01
C LEU A 102 11.32 -4.37 -3.68
N GLU A 103 11.44 -3.60 -2.62
CA GLU A 103 11.66 -4.11 -1.26
C GLU A 103 10.69 -3.44 -0.29
N ASN A 104 10.07 -4.21 0.61
CA ASN A 104 9.40 -3.69 1.79
C ASN A 104 10.38 -3.79 2.97
N ARG A 105 10.96 -2.67 3.39
CA ARG A 105 12.03 -2.59 4.40
C ARG A 105 11.52 -2.67 5.83
N GLU A 106 10.22 -2.41 6.00
CA GLU A 106 9.55 -2.43 7.30
C GLU A 106 8.44 -3.49 7.32
N LYS A 107 7.65 -3.53 8.38
CA LYS A 107 6.69 -4.64 8.61
C LYS A 107 5.29 -4.36 8.10
N MET A 108 4.92 -3.08 7.90
CA MET A 108 3.59 -2.75 7.38
C MET A 108 3.52 -3.11 5.91
N VAL A 109 2.43 -3.77 5.54
CA VAL A 109 2.14 -4.19 4.17
C VAL A 109 1.09 -3.27 3.57
N MET A 110 1.33 -2.82 2.33
CA MET A 110 0.37 -2.04 1.53
C MET A 110 0.54 -2.40 0.04
N PRO A 111 -0.48 -2.20 -0.78
CA PRO A 111 -0.34 -2.23 -2.24
C PRO A 111 0.72 -1.25 -2.72
N VAL A 112 1.29 -1.51 -3.89
CA VAL A 112 2.35 -0.67 -4.47
C VAL A 112 1.91 -0.11 -5.81
N GLU A 113 1.90 1.21 -5.95
CA GLU A 113 1.78 1.89 -7.23
C GLU A 113 3.18 2.26 -7.73
N VAL A 114 3.55 1.79 -8.92
CA VAL A 114 4.89 1.97 -9.51
C VAL A 114 4.78 2.70 -10.82
N GLN A 115 5.37 3.88 -10.92
CA GLN A 115 5.56 4.60 -12.18
C GLN A 115 6.95 4.31 -12.74
N ILE A 116 7.02 3.96 -14.02
CA ILE A 116 8.26 3.68 -14.75
C ILE A 116 8.34 4.62 -15.93
N LYS A 117 9.50 5.28 -16.11
CA LYS A 117 9.77 6.20 -17.21
C LYS A 117 10.95 5.69 -18.02
N GLU A 118 10.79 5.66 -19.34
CA GLU A 118 11.82 5.27 -20.29
C GLU A 118 12.40 6.48 -21.03
N LYS A 119 13.62 6.36 -21.53
CA LYS A 119 14.37 7.40 -22.26
C LYS A 119 13.69 7.85 -23.55
N ASN A 120 12.93 6.95 -24.18
CA ASN A 120 12.14 7.25 -25.39
C ASN A 120 10.83 8.01 -25.10
N GLY A 121 10.55 8.35 -23.84
CA GLY A 121 9.36 9.06 -23.40
C GLY A 121 8.19 8.16 -22.98
N ASN A 122 8.29 6.84 -23.15
CA ASN A 122 7.27 5.92 -22.66
C ASN A 122 7.15 5.97 -21.14
N GLN A 123 5.91 5.88 -20.67
CA GLN A 123 5.61 5.80 -19.23
C GLN A 123 4.60 4.70 -18.97
N GLN A 124 4.79 3.98 -17.88
CA GLN A 124 3.89 2.93 -17.41
C GLN A 124 3.54 3.21 -15.94
N LEU A 125 2.28 3.01 -15.59
CA LEU A 125 1.81 3.03 -14.21
C LEU A 125 1.24 1.65 -13.88
N LEU A 126 1.83 0.97 -12.91
CA LEU A 126 1.49 -0.38 -12.53
C LEU A 126 0.99 -0.42 -11.09
N ASN A 127 -0.14 -1.09 -10.86
CA ASN A 127 -0.69 -1.32 -9.53
C ASN A 127 -0.46 -2.77 -9.14
N LEU A 128 0.25 -2.98 -8.04
CA LEU A 128 0.57 -4.28 -7.49
C LEU A 128 -0.20 -4.47 -6.18
N PRO A 129 -0.87 -5.60 -5.99
CA PRO A 129 -1.62 -5.87 -4.79
C PRO A 129 -0.70 -6.13 -3.59
N ALA A 130 -1.25 -6.07 -2.37
CA ALA A 130 -0.48 -6.29 -1.14
C ALA A 130 0.11 -7.70 -1.03
N GLU A 131 -0.49 -8.66 -1.71
CA GLU A 131 -0.10 -10.07 -1.74
C GLU A 131 1.30 -10.32 -2.29
N ILE A 132 1.88 -9.38 -3.03
CA ILE A 132 3.28 -9.49 -3.47
C ILE A 132 4.25 -9.66 -2.30
N TRP A 133 3.86 -9.21 -1.11
CA TRP A 133 4.64 -9.28 0.12
C TRP A 133 4.40 -10.54 0.97
N GLN A 134 3.51 -11.46 0.55
CA GLN A 134 3.17 -12.63 1.37
C GLN A 134 4.32 -13.61 1.60
N ARG A 135 5.25 -13.71 0.65
CA ARG A 135 6.33 -14.73 0.69
C ARG A 135 7.70 -14.15 0.97
N SER A 136 7.89 -12.87 0.70
CA SER A 136 9.18 -12.21 0.82
C SER A 136 8.99 -10.71 1.00
N ASN A 137 9.96 -10.05 1.62
CA ASN A 137 10.06 -8.60 1.63
C ASN A 137 10.65 -8.03 0.31
N GLU A 138 11.08 -8.89 -0.61
CA GLU A 138 11.54 -8.54 -1.96
C GLU A 138 10.56 -9.04 -3.02
N TYR A 139 10.24 -8.19 -3.99
CA TYR A 139 9.44 -8.55 -5.16
C TYR A 139 10.14 -8.13 -6.46
N ARG A 140 10.20 -9.03 -7.42
CA ARG A 140 10.84 -8.83 -8.73
C ARG A 140 9.78 -8.57 -9.79
N LEU A 141 9.51 -7.30 -10.05
CA LEU A 141 8.54 -6.86 -11.05
C LEU A 141 9.12 -6.99 -12.45
N LYS A 142 8.49 -7.80 -13.30
CA LYS A 142 8.82 -7.85 -14.73
C LYS A 142 8.16 -6.69 -15.46
N VAL A 143 8.95 -5.96 -16.24
CA VAL A 143 8.52 -4.79 -17.00
C VAL A 143 8.84 -5.00 -18.46
N ASN A 144 7.86 -4.74 -19.33
CA ASN A 144 8.07 -4.72 -20.77
C ASN A 144 8.67 -3.37 -21.16
N SER A 145 9.98 -3.21 -20.99
CA SER A 145 10.70 -2.02 -21.45
C SER A 145 11.09 -2.16 -22.92
N THR A 146 11.06 -1.04 -23.64
CA THR A 146 11.49 -0.92 -25.04
C THR A 146 12.73 -0.07 -25.18
N SER A 147 13.07 0.67 -24.17
CA SER A 147 14.22 1.57 -24.08
C SER A 147 14.79 1.55 -22.66
N GLU A 148 15.88 2.28 -22.45
CA GLU A 148 16.49 2.46 -21.13
C GLU A 148 15.51 3.11 -20.15
N ILE A 149 15.35 2.51 -18.98
CA ILE A 149 14.55 3.08 -17.88
C ILE A 149 15.37 4.19 -17.22
N THR A 150 14.83 5.39 -17.20
CA THR A 150 15.48 6.57 -16.61
C THR A 150 15.09 6.77 -15.16
N GLU A 151 13.84 6.42 -14.81
CA GLU A 151 13.32 6.61 -13.45
C GLU A 151 12.26 5.56 -13.11
N VAL A 152 12.27 5.09 -11.88
CA VAL A 152 11.20 4.28 -11.27
C VAL A 152 10.79 4.95 -9.97
N ILE A 153 9.48 5.16 -9.79
CA ILE A 153 8.91 5.84 -8.63
C ILE A 153 7.84 4.96 -7.99
N ILE A 154 7.97 4.66 -6.72
CA ILE A 154 6.89 4.10 -5.89
C ILE A 154 6.05 5.24 -5.34
N ASP A 155 4.72 5.05 -5.31
CA ASP A 155 3.75 6.01 -4.78
C ASP A 155 3.95 7.44 -5.35
N PRO A 156 3.86 7.61 -6.69
CA PRO A 156 4.16 8.89 -7.35
C PRO A 156 3.27 10.04 -6.84
N ASP A 157 2.03 9.75 -6.45
CA ASP A 157 1.08 10.73 -5.93
C ASP A 157 1.21 10.96 -4.41
N LYS A 158 2.16 10.30 -3.74
CA LYS A 158 2.40 10.42 -2.28
C LYS A 158 1.17 10.14 -1.42
N LYS A 159 0.39 9.15 -1.77
CA LYS A 159 -0.82 8.73 -1.07
C LYS A 159 -0.51 7.97 0.23
N LEU A 160 0.56 7.15 0.21
CA LEU A 160 0.94 6.26 1.30
C LEU A 160 1.68 6.98 2.44
N PRO A 161 1.60 6.50 3.69
CA PRO A 161 2.34 7.04 4.82
C PRO A 161 3.77 6.47 4.91
N GLU A 162 4.54 6.64 3.85
CA GLU A 162 5.94 6.18 3.77
C GLU A 162 6.81 6.80 4.85
N TRP A 163 7.66 5.97 5.47
CA TRP A 163 8.61 6.40 6.47
C TRP A 163 9.82 7.11 5.85
N ASP A 164 10.38 6.52 4.80
CA ASP A 164 11.49 7.12 4.04
C ASP A 164 11.13 7.21 2.56
N ARG A 165 10.85 8.42 2.08
CA ARG A 165 10.53 8.66 0.67
C ARG A 165 11.74 8.80 -0.23
N THR A 166 12.95 8.84 0.32
CA THR A 166 14.17 8.98 -0.49
C THR A 166 14.47 7.71 -1.26
N ASN A 167 14.04 6.56 -0.74
CA ASN A 167 14.23 5.24 -1.34
C ASN A 167 13.08 4.82 -2.29
N ASN A 168 11.98 5.59 -2.35
CA ASN A 168 10.89 5.36 -3.29
C ASN A 168 11.29 5.65 -4.75
N VAL A 169 12.41 6.30 -4.98
CA VAL A 169 12.83 6.75 -6.30
C VAL A 169 14.19 6.15 -6.67
N TRP A 170 14.20 5.44 -7.79
CA TRP A 170 15.43 5.00 -8.44
C TRP A 170 15.65 5.81 -9.73
N ARG A 171 16.89 6.22 -10.01
CA ARG A 171 17.29 6.89 -11.26
C ARG A 171 18.49 6.21 -11.87
N ALA A 172 18.49 6.12 -13.20
CA ALA A 172 19.67 5.70 -13.94
C ALA A 172 20.84 6.69 -13.67
N LYS A 173 22.04 6.13 -13.55
CA LYS A 173 23.27 6.92 -13.33
C LYS A 173 23.84 7.42 -14.67
#